data_37394ebd7c76e009c6a55dacafaef560
#
_entry.id   37394ebd7c76e009c6a55dacafaef560
#
_cell.length_a   1.000
_cell.length_b   1.000
_cell.length_c   1.000
_cell.angle_alpha   90.00
_cell.angle_beta   90.00
_cell.angle_gamma   90.00
#
_symmetry.space_group_name_H-M   'P 1'
#
loop_
_entity.id
_entity.type
_entity.pdbx_description
1 polymer ?
#
loop_
_entity_poly.entity_id
_entity_poly.type
_entity_poly.pdbx_seq_one_letter_code
_entity_poly.pdbx_strand_id
1 'polypeptide(L)'
;MQPLGADEPAAVGPYRLLGRLGSGGMGRVYLGRSAGGRTVAVKIVHPHFALDEEFRARFRREVEAARRVGGAWTAPVLDADPEAAVPWVATAYAAGPSLAAAVADHGPLPAHTVRALGAGLAEALAAVHELGLVHRDVKPSNILLTLDGPLLIDFGIARATDGTASLTATGVSVGSPGYMSPEQILGKGVTGAADVFSFGAVLAYAATGEPPFPGDSSAALLYKVVHEEPELGHLTGELREVAAACLAKDQTGRPAPAELARRLAPDGAARLVAGGWLPGALVEQVSRAAVHLLNLEATQEAPSGPVEFSSPALGGAPGTGSQAEPADGGFVSASASASGSASASATGEAPAAAGEFGPAPLMTPPGTPAGPSGARPVMPSAAPGAQPGVPGVQSGFPGVPGVRPGAPGASPGAPPSGARSASVWRRPPRRGRTGAGGG
;
A
#
# COMPACT_ATOMS: atom_id res chain seq x y z
N MET A 1 -12.98 3.28 1.37
CA MET A 1 -13.04 3.98 0.08
C MET A 1 -13.84 5.27 0.25
N GLN A 2 -13.37 6.38 -0.33
CA GLN A 2 -14.04 7.68 -0.30
C GLN A 2 -14.61 7.98 -1.70
N PRO A 3 -15.79 8.63 -1.81
CA PRO A 3 -16.32 9.05 -3.10
C PRO A 3 -15.37 10.04 -3.76
N LEU A 4 -15.43 10.15 -5.09
CA LEU A 4 -14.65 11.14 -5.84
C LEU A 4 -15.13 12.54 -5.51
N GLY A 5 -14.18 13.45 -5.27
CA GLY A 5 -14.45 14.88 -5.15
C GLY A 5 -14.74 15.50 -6.52
N ALA A 6 -15.37 16.68 -6.51
CA ALA A 6 -15.69 17.41 -7.75
C ALA A 6 -14.44 17.85 -8.55
N ASP A 7 -13.31 17.99 -7.87
CA ASP A 7 -12.00 18.34 -8.42
C ASP A 7 -11.15 17.13 -8.81
N GLU A 8 -11.65 15.89 -8.63
CA GLU A 8 -10.94 14.67 -8.95
C GLU A 8 -11.33 14.15 -10.34
N PRO A 9 -10.39 13.55 -11.09
CA PRO A 9 -10.68 13.06 -12.43
C PRO A 9 -11.68 11.90 -12.40
N ALA A 10 -12.60 11.87 -13.35
CA ALA A 10 -13.53 10.76 -13.53
C ALA A 10 -12.88 9.55 -14.21
N ALA A 11 -11.81 9.77 -14.99
CA ALA A 11 -11.08 8.74 -15.70
C ALA A 11 -9.59 9.06 -15.80
N VAL A 12 -8.75 8.03 -15.91
CA VAL A 12 -7.31 8.12 -16.14
C VAL A 12 -6.89 6.99 -17.09
N GLY A 13 -6.29 7.35 -18.24
CA GLY A 13 -6.05 6.38 -19.29
C GLY A 13 -7.32 5.62 -19.67
N PRO A 14 -7.28 4.30 -19.78
CA PRO A 14 -8.45 3.49 -20.11
C PRO A 14 -9.33 3.15 -18.88
N TYR A 15 -9.06 3.72 -17.71
CA TYR A 15 -9.71 3.37 -16.44
C TYR A 15 -10.69 4.45 -16.01
N ARG A 16 -11.95 4.06 -15.81
CA ARG A 16 -12.94 4.88 -15.10
C ARG A 16 -12.70 4.78 -13.60
N LEU A 17 -12.61 5.90 -12.89
CA LEU A 17 -12.39 5.94 -11.46
C LEU A 17 -13.72 5.82 -10.72
N LEU A 18 -13.74 5.00 -9.65
CA LEU A 18 -14.92 4.66 -8.86
C LEU A 18 -14.91 5.30 -7.47
N GLY A 19 -13.72 5.62 -6.96
CA GLY A 19 -13.54 6.22 -5.65
C GLY A 19 -12.08 6.28 -5.27
N ARG A 20 -11.76 7.06 -4.26
CA ARG A 20 -10.40 7.22 -3.74
C ARG A 20 -10.11 6.18 -2.67
N LEU A 21 -9.04 5.40 -2.85
CA LEU A 21 -8.54 4.41 -1.89
C LEU A 21 -7.63 5.06 -0.85
N GLY A 22 -6.84 6.06 -1.26
CA GLY A 22 -5.93 6.75 -0.36
C GLY A 22 -5.20 7.91 -1.02
N SER A 23 -4.46 8.67 -0.21
CA SER A 23 -3.57 9.74 -0.65
C SER A 23 -2.29 9.72 0.16
N GLY A 24 -1.18 10.12 -0.44
CA GLY A 24 0.13 10.21 0.20
C GLY A 24 0.99 11.30 -0.42
N GLY A 25 2.22 11.45 0.04
CA GLY A 25 3.13 12.51 -0.41
C GLY A 25 3.47 12.47 -1.91
N MET A 26 3.30 11.32 -2.57
CA MET A 26 3.64 11.15 -3.99
C MET A 26 2.44 11.22 -4.93
N GLY A 27 1.23 11.10 -4.43
CA GLY A 27 0.04 11.05 -5.26
C GLY A 27 -1.18 10.51 -4.57
N ARG A 28 -2.21 10.25 -5.37
CA ARG A 28 -3.48 9.69 -4.92
C ARG A 28 -3.69 8.33 -5.57
N VAL A 29 -4.31 7.41 -4.83
CA VAL A 29 -4.64 6.06 -5.31
C VAL A 29 -6.16 5.95 -5.41
N TYR A 30 -6.63 5.50 -6.55
CA TYR A 30 -8.05 5.35 -6.86
C TYR A 30 -8.39 3.91 -7.17
N LEU A 31 -9.59 3.50 -6.80
CA LEU A 31 -10.21 2.31 -7.38
C LEU A 31 -10.69 2.68 -8.79
N GLY A 32 -10.23 1.94 -9.77
CA GLY A 32 -10.58 2.13 -11.16
C GLY A 32 -11.13 0.86 -11.78
N ARG A 33 -11.80 1.02 -12.93
CA ARG A 33 -12.31 -0.10 -13.74
C ARG A 33 -11.93 0.07 -15.19
N SER A 34 -11.40 -0.98 -15.80
CA SER A 34 -11.14 -1.03 -17.24
C SER A 34 -12.44 -1.20 -18.04
N ALA A 35 -12.39 -0.95 -19.35
CA ALA A 35 -13.52 -1.19 -20.25
C ALA A 35 -14.00 -2.65 -20.24
N GLY A 36 -13.10 -3.62 -19.96
CA GLY A 36 -13.43 -5.03 -19.81
C GLY A 36 -13.93 -5.43 -18.41
N GLY A 37 -14.28 -4.46 -17.55
CA GLY A 37 -14.82 -4.73 -16.21
C GLY A 37 -13.78 -5.05 -15.13
N ARG A 38 -12.47 -5.13 -15.46
CA ARG A 38 -11.42 -5.45 -14.49
C ARG A 38 -11.19 -4.32 -13.51
N THR A 39 -11.23 -4.63 -12.22
CA THR A 39 -10.95 -3.67 -11.15
C THR A 39 -9.45 -3.52 -10.92
N VAL A 40 -8.98 -2.29 -10.78
CA VAL A 40 -7.57 -1.91 -10.63
C VAL A 40 -7.40 -0.85 -9.54
N ALA A 41 -6.20 -0.78 -8.97
CA ALA A 41 -5.76 0.36 -8.18
C ALA A 41 -4.92 1.28 -9.08
N VAL A 42 -5.38 2.51 -9.29
CA VAL A 42 -4.71 3.50 -10.15
C VAL A 42 -4.05 4.56 -9.27
N LYS A 43 -2.73 4.61 -9.28
CA LYS A 43 -1.95 5.63 -8.58
C LYS A 43 -1.60 6.75 -9.56
N ILE A 44 -2.04 7.95 -9.25
CA ILE A 44 -1.79 9.18 -10.01
C ILE A 44 -0.77 9.99 -9.23
N VAL A 45 0.33 10.33 -9.87
CA VAL A 45 1.41 11.14 -9.28
C VAL A 45 0.93 12.58 -9.09
N HIS A 46 1.41 13.28 -8.05
CA HIS A 46 1.10 14.69 -7.89
C HIS A 46 1.68 15.53 -9.04
N PRO A 47 0.94 16.54 -9.56
CA PRO A 47 1.35 17.33 -10.73
C PRO A 47 2.72 18.00 -10.60
N HIS A 48 3.14 18.38 -9.39
CA HIS A 48 4.44 19.02 -9.19
C HIS A 48 5.63 18.07 -9.47
N PHE A 49 5.49 16.75 -9.26
CA PHE A 49 6.50 15.77 -9.65
C PHE A 49 6.49 15.52 -11.16
N ALA A 50 5.36 15.76 -11.83
CA ALA A 50 5.26 15.61 -13.28
C ALA A 50 6.09 16.65 -14.04
N LEU A 51 6.51 17.74 -13.41
CA LEU A 51 7.36 18.78 -13.99
C LEU A 51 8.86 18.51 -13.83
N ASP A 52 9.23 17.49 -13.06
CA ASP A 52 10.61 17.10 -12.79
C ASP A 52 11.03 15.98 -13.75
N GLU A 53 11.90 16.30 -14.71
CA GLU A 53 12.42 15.37 -15.72
C GLU A 53 13.22 14.21 -15.11
N GLU A 54 13.95 14.45 -14.02
CA GLU A 54 14.71 13.41 -13.32
C GLU A 54 13.75 12.42 -12.64
N PHE A 55 12.69 12.95 -12.03
CA PHE A 55 11.62 12.14 -11.49
C PHE A 55 10.95 11.29 -12.59
N ARG A 56 10.58 11.87 -13.73
CA ARG A 56 9.98 11.14 -14.86
C ARG A 56 10.87 10.02 -15.38
N ALA A 57 12.14 10.30 -15.58
CA ALA A 57 13.11 9.32 -16.07
C ALA A 57 13.27 8.15 -15.06
N ARG A 58 13.25 8.43 -13.77
CA ARG A 58 13.29 7.43 -12.71
C ARG A 58 11.98 6.64 -12.65
N PHE A 59 10.84 7.31 -12.64
CA PHE A 59 9.50 6.70 -12.64
C PHE A 59 9.33 5.71 -13.80
N ARG A 60 9.75 6.09 -15.02
CA ARG A 60 9.74 5.22 -16.20
C ARG A 60 10.54 3.94 -15.97
N ARG A 61 11.78 4.06 -15.50
CA ARG A 61 12.66 2.91 -15.25
C ARG A 61 12.08 1.98 -14.18
N GLU A 62 11.56 2.54 -13.11
CA GLU A 62 10.98 1.77 -12.00
C GLU A 62 9.68 1.07 -12.42
N VAL A 63 8.81 1.73 -13.18
CA VAL A 63 7.59 1.12 -13.75
C VAL A 63 7.94 -0.04 -14.68
N GLU A 64 8.92 0.15 -15.58
CA GLU A 64 9.36 -0.90 -16.50
C GLU A 64 9.92 -2.11 -15.74
N ALA A 65 10.67 -1.88 -14.70
CA ALA A 65 11.19 -2.95 -13.85
C ALA A 65 10.07 -3.62 -13.04
N ALA A 66 9.13 -2.84 -12.47
CA ALA A 66 8.00 -3.36 -11.72
C ALA A 66 7.03 -4.21 -12.56
N ARG A 67 6.89 -3.92 -13.87
CA ARG A 67 6.12 -4.77 -14.81
C ARG A 67 6.69 -6.19 -14.90
N ARG A 68 7.97 -6.38 -14.63
CA ARG A 68 8.64 -7.70 -14.64
C ARG A 68 8.54 -8.44 -13.31
N VAL A 69 8.15 -7.74 -12.25
CA VAL A 69 7.93 -8.39 -10.95
C VAL A 69 6.74 -9.32 -11.09
N GLY A 70 7.01 -10.61 -11.10
CA GLY A 70 6.01 -11.67 -11.02
C GLY A 70 6.02 -12.26 -9.62
N GLY A 71 4.97 -12.97 -9.26
CA GLY A 71 4.93 -13.70 -8.01
C GLY A 71 3.55 -13.64 -7.35
N ALA A 72 3.30 -14.61 -6.48
CA ALA A 72 2.02 -14.76 -5.80
C ALA A 72 1.79 -13.66 -4.76
N TRP A 73 2.86 -13.01 -4.27
CA TRP A 73 2.82 -12.14 -3.09
C TRP A 73 3.00 -10.66 -3.39
N THR A 74 2.94 -10.27 -4.67
CA THR A 74 3.06 -8.87 -5.10
C THR A 74 1.90 -8.50 -6.01
N ALA A 75 1.37 -7.27 -5.89
CA ALA A 75 0.36 -6.79 -6.83
C ALA A 75 1.02 -6.47 -8.19
N PRO A 76 0.69 -7.19 -9.27
CA PRO A 76 1.31 -6.96 -10.57
C PRO A 76 0.91 -5.60 -11.14
N VAL A 77 1.87 -4.92 -11.79
CA VAL A 77 1.60 -3.75 -12.62
C VAL A 77 0.91 -4.23 -13.90
N LEU A 78 -0.30 -3.74 -14.12
CA LEU A 78 -1.12 -4.11 -15.28
C LEU A 78 -0.94 -3.13 -16.43
N ASP A 79 -0.78 -1.85 -16.09
CA ASP A 79 -0.65 -0.77 -17.06
C ASP A 79 0.00 0.45 -16.42
N ALA A 80 0.58 1.33 -17.23
CA ALA A 80 1.13 2.60 -16.77
C ALA A 80 1.39 3.53 -17.96
N ASP A 81 1.30 4.82 -17.72
CA ASP A 81 1.75 5.84 -18.66
C ASP A 81 2.68 6.85 -17.95
N PRO A 82 3.99 6.62 -18.02
CA PRO A 82 4.98 7.55 -17.49
C PRO A 82 5.08 8.85 -18.28
N GLU A 83 4.64 8.85 -19.54
CA GLU A 83 4.73 10.01 -20.45
C GLU A 83 3.48 10.90 -20.43
N ALA A 84 2.41 10.45 -19.76
CA ALA A 84 1.20 11.26 -19.58
C ALA A 84 1.53 12.64 -18.98
N ALA A 85 0.69 13.64 -19.25
CA ALA A 85 0.82 14.97 -18.63
C ALA A 85 0.95 14.87 -17.10
N VAL A 86 0.19 13.95 -16.51
CA VAL A 86 0.35 13.51 -15.11
C VAL A 86 0.59 12.00 -15.13
N PRO A 87 1.80 11.52 -14.79
CA PRO A 87 2.13 10.10 -14.78
C PRO A 87 1.24 9.27 -13.86
N TRP A 88 0.93 8.05 -14.30
CA TRP A 88 0.13 7.13 -13.50
C TRP A 88 0.56 5.68 -13.71
N VAL A 89 0.19 4.83 -12.75
CA VAL A 89 0.38 3.37 -12.80
C VAL A 89 -0.88 2.67 -12.27
N ALA A 90 -1.29 1.60 -12.95
CA ALA A 90 -2.39 0.75 -12.56
C ALA A 90 -1.88 -0.63 -12.16
N THR A 91 -2.24 -1.08 -10.97
CA THR A 91 -1.92 -2.42 -10.43
C THR A 91 -3.20 -3.23 -10.24
N ALA A 92 -3.06 -4.54 -10.13
CA ALA A 92 -4.18 -5.39 -9.75
C ALA A 92 -4.72 -4.95 -8.38
N TYR A 93 -6.04 -4.81 -8.30
CA TYR A 93 -6.71 -4.54 -7.03
C TYR A 93 -7.02 -5.85 -6.31
N ALA A 94 -6.72 -5.90 -5.02
CA ALA A 94 -7.10 -7.00 -4.15
C ALA A 94 -8.02 -6.48 -3.04
N ALA A 95 -9.15 -7.16 -2.85
CA ALA A 95 -10.07 -6.86 -1.76
C ALA A 95 -9.54 -7.47 -0.46
N GLY A 96 -9.16 -6.63 0.49
CA GLY A 96 -8.66 -7.05 1.80
C GLY A 96 -8.23 -5.84 2.62
N PRO A 97 -8.22 -5.96 3.96
CA PRO A 97 -7.68 -4.92 4.82
C PRO A 97 -6.16 -4.84 4.66
N SER A 98 -5.60 -3.66 4.86
CA SER A 98 -4.16 -3.58 5.10
C SER A 98 -3.80 -4.22 6.45
N LEU A 99 -2.57 -4.69 6.59
CA LEU A 99 -2.07 -5.21 7.87
C LEU A 99 -2.22 -4.17 9.00
N ALA A 100 -2.03 -2.88 8.67
CA ALA A 100 -2.24 -1.80 9.63
C ALA A 100 -3.70 -1.76 10.13
N ALA A 101 -4.67 -1.80 9.22
CA ALA A 101 -6.09 -1.82 9.57
C ALA A 101 -6.47 -3.10 10.33
N ALA A 102 -5.98 -4.26 9.87
CA ALA A 102 -6.27 -5.54 10.52
C ALA A 102 -5.78 -5.59 11.97
N VAL A 103 -4.57 -5.09 12.23
CA VAL A 103 -4.01 -5.05 13.60
C VAL A 103 -4.72 -3.99 14.46
N ALA A 104 -5.08 -2.83 13.88
CA ALA A 104 -5.84 -1.80 14.60
C ALA A 104 -7.24 -2.29 15.01
N ASP A 105 -7.92 -3.05 14.13
CA ASP A 105 -9.29 -3.51 14.35
C ASP A 105 -9.36 -4.78 15.23
N HIS A 106 -8.37 -5.67 15.12
CA HIS A 106 -8.41 -7.01 15.73
C HIS A 106 -7.27 -7.31 16.71
N GLY A 107 -6.32 -6.38 16.85
CA GLY A 107 -5.13 -6.58 17.69
C GLY A 107 -4.04 -7.41 17.02
N PRO A 108 -3.03 -7.85 17.79
CA PRO A 108 -1.90 -8.64 17.30
C PRO A 108 -2.32 -9.94 16.64
N LEU A 109 -1.57 -10.33 15.60
CA LEU A 109 -1.85 -11.57 14.88
C LEU A 109 -1.21 -12.80 15.58
N PRO A 110 -1.87 -13.96 15.54
CA PRO A 110 -1.31 -15.20 16.11
C PRO A 110 -0.02 -15.62 15.39
N ALA A 111 0.85 -16.35 16.09
CA ALA A 111 2.18 -16.70 15.60
C ALA A 111 2.18 -17.45 14.24
N HIS A 112 1.19 -18.33 14.00
CA HIS A 112 1.07 -19.03 12.71
C HIS A 112 0.76 -18.08 11.56
N THR A 113 -0.12 -17.08 11.79
CA THR A 113 -0.44 -16.01 10.83
C THR A 113 0.77 -15.14 10.55
N VAL A 114 1.50 -14.72 11.61
CA VAL A 114 2.74 -13.94 11.47
C VAL A 114 3.80 -14.72 10.69
N ARG A 115 3.91 -16.03 10.91
CA ARG A 115 4.83 -16.90 10.16
C ARG A 115 4.46 -16.96 8.67
N ALA A 116 3.19 -17.18 8.34
CA ALA A 116 2.72 -17.22 6.95
C ALA A 116 2.88 -15.86 6.25
N LEU A 117 2.53 -14.76 6.96
CA LEU A 117 2.77 -13.39 6.52
C LEU A 117 4.25 -13.16 6.19
N GLY A 118 5.13 -13.50 7.13
CA GLY A 118 6.57 -13.33 6.95
C GLY A 118 7.13 -14.14 5.79
N ALA A 119 6.71 -15.41 5.65
CA ALA A 119 7.13 -16.25 4.55
C ALA A 119 6.75 -15.66 3.18
N GLY A 120 5.49 -15.26 3.01
CA GLY A 120 5.02 -14.66 1.76
C GLY A 120 5.71 -13.33 1.45
N LEU A 121 5.91 -12.47 2.44
CA LEU A 121 6.65 -11.22 2.26
C LEU A 121 8.13 -11.43 1.93
N ALA A 122 8.77 -12.43 2.52
CA ALA A 122 10.16 -12.77 2.21
C ALA A 122 10.30 -13.29 0.77
N GLU A 123 9.36 -14.12 0.29
CA GLU A 123 9.31 -14.53 -1.12
C GLU A 123 9.05 -13.34 -2.05
N ALA A 124 8.15 -12.42 -1.67
CA ALA A 124 7.90 -11.19 -2.43
C ALA A 124 9.17 -10.36 -2.59
N LEU A 125 9.88 -10.11 -1.47
CA LEU A 125 11.11 -9.32 -1.47
C LEU A 125 12.24 -10.02 -2.24
N ALA A 126 12.35 -11.35 -2.16
CA ALA A 126 13.31 -12.12 -2.95
C ALA A 126 13.08 -11.88 -4.45
N ALA A 127 11.84 -12.01 -4.92
CA ALA A 127 11.49 -11.79 -6.34
C ALA A 127 11.75 -10.34 -6.79
N VAL A 128 11.52 -9.36 -5.94
CA VAL A 128 11.82 -7.94 -6.23
C VAL A 128 13.33 -7.71 -6.34
N HIS A 129 14.11 -8.25 -5.40
CA HIS A 129 15.56 -8.07 -5.35
C HIS A 129 16.29 -8.81 -6.47
N GLU A 130 15.77 -9.95 -6.94
CA GLU A 130 16.30 -10.68 -8.10
C GLU A 130 16.29 -9.85 -9.39
N LEU A 131 15.37 -8.90 -9.49
CA LEU A 131 15.29 -7.96 -10.60
C LEU A 131 16.15 -6.69 -10.39
N GLY A 132 16.95 -6.65 -9.32
CA GLY A 132 17.76 -5.49 -8.94
C GLY A 132 16.95 -4.31 -8.43
N LEU A 133 15.69 -4.55 -8.05
CA LEU A 133 14.81 -3.53 -7.46
C LEU A 133 14.89 -3.53 -5.94
N VAL A 134 14.63 -2.38 -5.33
CA VAL A 134 14.42 -2.22 -3.90
C VAL A 134 13.04 -1.61 -3.69
N HIS A 135 12.23 -2.19 -2.81
CA HIS A 135 10.85 -1.74 -2.57
C HIS A 135 10.80 -0.37 -1.86
N ARG A 136 11.68 -0.12 -0.89
CA ARG A 136 11.90 1.15 -0.17
C ARG A 136 10.73 1.65 0.70
N ASP A 137 9.57 1.00 0.69
CA ASP A 137 8.37 1.40 1.44
C ASP A 137 7.60 0.21 2.02
N VAL A 138 8.31 -0.80 2.53
CA VAL A 138 7.71 -1.94 3.21
C VAL A 138 7.19 -1.47 4.57
N LYS A 139 5.87 -1.51 4.74
CA LYS A 139 5.18 -1.08 5.97
C LYS A 139 3.80 -1.70 6.07
N PRO A 140 3.17 -1.74 7.25
CA PRO A 140 1.88 -2.40 7.44
C PRO A 140 0.73 -1.88 6.55
N SER A 141 0.74 -0.61 6.17
CA SER A 141 -0.28 -0.05 5.27
C SER A 141 -0.11 -0.48 3.80
N ASN A 142 1.07 -0.98 3.43
CA ASN A 142 1.39 -1.46 2.07
C ASN A 142 1.36 -2.98 1.95
N ILE A 143 0.76 -3.67 2.92
CA ILE A 143 0.57 -5.12 2.92
C ILE A 143 -0.92 -5.38 3.06
N LEU A 144 -1.53 -5.98 2.04
CA LEU A 144 -2.92 -6.42 2.09
C LEU A 144 -3.01 -7.86 2.57
N LEU A 145 -4.02 -8.15 3.38
CA LEU A 145 -4.33 -9.50 3.83
C LEU A 145 -5.45 -10.05 2.95
N THR A 146 -5.15 -11.09 2.18
CA THR A 146 -6.13 -11.76 1.31
C THR A 146 -6.29 -13.23 1.70
N LEU A 147 -7.33 -13.90 1.19
CA LEU A 147 -7.49 -15.34 1.42
C LEU A 147 -6.35 -16.15 0.79
N ASP A 148 -5.80 -15.66 -0.32
CA ASP A 148 -4.72 -16.29 -1.07
C ASP A 148 -3.32 -15.96 -0.51
N GLY A 149 -3.24 -15.18 0.57
CA GLY A 149 -1.99 -14.82 1.26
C GLY A 149 -1.77 -13.31 1.40
N PRO A 150 -0.62 -12.91 1.96
CA PRO A 150 -0.23 -11.51 2.04
C PRO A 150 0.13 -10.97 0.66
N LEU A 151 -0.26 -9.74 0.37
CA LEU A 151 0.04 -9.10 -0.90
C LEU A 151 0.78 -7.79 -0.64
N LEU A 152 2.04 -7.72 -1.07
CA LEU A 152 2.84 -6.50 -1.00
C LEU A 152 2.46 -5.58 -2.16
N ILE A 153 2.04 -4.36 -1.82
CA ILE A 153 1.59 -3.36 -2.78
C ILE A 153 2.48 -2.13 -2.75
N ASP A 154 2.32 -1.29 -3.76
CA ASP A 154 2.88 0.06 -3.80
C ASP A 154 4.41 0.08 -3.74
N PHE A 155 5.06 -0.61 -4.73
CA PHE A 155 6.49 -0.44 -4.95
C PHE A 155 6.84 1.04 -4.89
N GLY A 156 7.93 1.38 -4.25
CA GLY A 156 8.37 2.78 -4.11
C GLY A 156 8.71 3.48 -5.43
N ILE A 157 7.94 3.16 -6.48
CA ILE A 157 8.01 3.69 -7.85
C ILE A 157 7.87 5.20 -7.78
N ALA A 158 8.90 5.92 -7.54
CA ALA A 158 8.93 7.38 -7.49
C ALA A 158 9.44 8.01 -6.18
N ARG A 159 10.05 7.25 -5.27
CA ARG A 159 10.70 7.90 -4.13
C ARG A 159 11.95 8.63 -4.59
N ALA A 160 11.88 9.95 -4.55
CA ALA A 160 13.04 10.82 -4.67
C ALA A 160 13.93 10.63 -3.42
N THR A 161 14.90 9.71 -3.45
CA THR A 161 15.87 9.60 -2.36
C THR A 161 17.22 9.16 -2.87
N ASP A 162 17.94 10.11 -3.40
CA ASP A 162 19.39 10.10 -3.38
C ASP A 162 19.87 11.43 -2.76
N GLY A 163 19.34 11.81 -1.59
CA GLY A 163 19.81 13.02 -0.93
C GLY A 163 19.03 13.39 0.33
N THR A 164 19.76 13.59 1.39
CA THR A 164 19.36 14.12 2.71
C THR A 164 18.61 15.46 2.68
N ALA A 165 18.42 16.07 1.52
CA ALA A 165 17.81 17.39 1.37
C ALA A 165 16.26 17.40 1.48
N SER A 166 15.56 16.26 1.37
CA SER A 166 14.11 16.23 1.36
C SER A 166 13.44 15.99 2.72
N LEU A 167 14.17 15.51 3.72
CA LEU A 167 13.60 15.21 5.05
C LEU A 167 13.36 16.47 5.90
N THR A 168 13.99 17.60 5.57
CA THR A 168 13.95 18.83 6.39
C THR A 168 13.38 20.05 5.68
N ALA A 169 13.33 20.09 4.34
CA ALA A 169 13.04 21.31 3.61
C ALA A 169 11.55 21.68 3.49
N THR A 170 10.61 20.74 3.63
CA THR A 170 9.18 21.03 3.39
C THR A 170 8.25 20.66 4.55
N GLY A 171 8.75 20.19 5.69
CA GLY A 171 7.88 19.80 6.82
C GLY A 171 6.92 18.63 6.51
N VAL A 172 6.99 18.08 5.30
CA VAL A 172 6.20 16.92 4.88
C VAL A 172 6.97 15.67 5.26
N SER A 173 6.48 14.93 6.24
CA SER A 173 6.99 13.61 6.60
C SER A 173 6.85 12.66 5.42
N VAL A 174 7.93 12.51 4.63
CA VAL A 174 7.99 11.56 3.52
C VAL A 174 8.25 10.16 4.10
N GLY A 175 7.19 9.39 4.37
CA GLY A 175 7.28 8.01 4.83
C GLY A 175 6.73 7.80 6.24
N SER A 176 6.78 6.54 6.70
CA SER A 176 6.47 6.14 8.08
C SER A 176 7.80 5.93 8.81
N PRO A 177 8.28 6.89 9.62
CA PRO A 177 9.65 6.90 10.15
C PRO A 177 10.04 5.62 10.90
N GLY A 178 9.10 5.01 11.62
CA GLY A 178 9.33 3.80 12.41
C GLY A 178 9.61 2.51 11.60
N TYR A 179 9.45 2.56 10.28
CA TYR A 179 9.73 1.43 9.36
C TYR A 179 10.90 1.69 8.41
N MET A 180 11.50 2.89 8.45
CA MET A 180 12.69 3.22 7.67
C MET A 180 13.93 2.56 8.28
N SER A 181 14.87 2.13 7.44
CA SER A 181 16.15 1.61 7.93
C SER A 181 17.11 2.72 8.34
N PRO A 182 18.10 2.44 9.21
CA PRO A 182 19.12 3.43 9.61
C PRO A 182 19.84 4.08 8.43
N GLU A 183 20.20 3.29 7.41
CA GLU A 183 20.87 3.80 6.21
C GLU A 183 19.97 4.71 5.36
N GLN A 184 18.66 4.46 5.31
CA GLN A 184 17.71 5.37 4.65
C GLN A 184 17.63 6.71 5.37
N ILE A 185 17.61 6.70 6.70
CA ILE A 185 17.57 7.90 7.54
C ILE A 185 18.85 8.71 7.40
N LEU A 186 19.99 8.02 7.37
CA LEU A 186 21.30 8.63 7.30
C LEU A 186 21.76 9.00 5.87
N GLY A 187 20.98 8.66 4.84
CA GLY A 187 21.34 8.89 3.44
C GLY A 187 22.56 8.09 2.97
N LYS A 188 22.80 6.90 3.54
CA LYS A 188 23.98 6.05 3.29
C LYS A 188 23.71 4.96 2.26
N GLY A 189 23.30 5.30 1.07
CA GLY A 189 23.07 4.31 0.00
C GLY A 189 22.06 3.21 0.38
N VAL A 190 20.92 3.16 -0.30
CA VAL A 190 19.83 2.25 0.01
C VAL A 190 19.97 0.99 -0.86
N THR A 191 20.09 -0.16 -0.24
CA THR A 191 20.11 -1.49 -0.87
C THR A 191 18.90 -2.33 -0.46
N GLY A 192 18.77 -3.54 -0.98
CA GLY A 192 17.72 -4.48 -0.55
C GLY A 192 17.74 -4.78 0.96
N ALA A 193 18.86 -4.56 1.64
CA ALA A 193 18.94 -4.70 3.09
C ALA A 193 18.03 -3.72 3.85
N ALA A 194 17.68 -2.58 3.24
CA ALA A 194 16.72 -1.64 3.81
C ALA A 194 15.31 -2.25 3.88
N ASP A 195 14.88 -2.96 2.85
CA ASP A 195 13.60 -3.66 2.85
C ASP A 195 13.57 -4.78 3.90
N VAL A 196 14.71 -5.45 4.15
CA VAL A 196 14.83 -6.47 5.19
C VAL A 196 14.67 -5.87 6.59
N PHE A 197 15.21 -4.68 6.82
CA PHE A 197 14.97 -3.97 8.08
C PHE A 197 13.47 -3.66 8.26
N SER A 198 12.85 -3.09 7.25
CA SER A 198 11.42 -2.78 7.25
C SER A 198 10.56 -4.03 7.43
N PHE A 199 10.95 -5.16 6.82
CA PHE A 199 10.32 -6.47 7.01
C PHE A 199 10.38 -6.92 8.48
N GLY A 200 11.52 -6.80 9.15
CA GLY A 200 11.66 -7.09 10.57
C GLY A 200 10.72 -6.25 11.44
N ALA A 201 10.60 -4.96 11.12
CA ALA A 201 9.69 -4.05 11.80
C ALA A 201 8.21 -4.42 11.59
N VAL A 202 7.86 -4.86 10.37
CA VAL A 202 6.51 -5.36 10.05
C VAL A 202 6.18 -6.64 10.83
N LEU A 203 7.12 -7.59 10.95
CA LEU A 203 6.92 -8.82 11.72
C LEU A 203 6.69 -8.52 13.20
N ALA A 204 7.50 -7.63 13.78
CA ALA A 204 7.35 -7.20 15.17
C ALA A 204 5.97 -6.58 15.38
N TYR A 205 5.58 -5.62 14.53
CA TYR A 205 4.27 -4.98 14.59
C TYR A 205 3.11 -5.98 14.45
N ALA A 206 3.17 -6.88 13.49
CA ALA A 206 2.12 -7.88 13.28
C ALA A 206 1.92 -8.78 14.51
N ALA A 207 3.00 -9.12 15.21
CA ALA A 207 2.96 -10.01 16.36
C ALA A 207 2.62 -9.31 17.69
N THR A 208 2.96 -8.03 17.83
CA THR A 208 2.82 -7.31 19.11
C THR A 208 1.70 -6.27 19.11
N GLY A 209 1.28 -5.79 17.94
CA GLY A 209 0.39 -4.65 17.76
C GLY A 209 1.09 -3.29 17.85
N GLU A 210 2.37 -3.28 18.25
CA GLU A 210 3.15 -2.06 18.47
C GLU A 210 4.38 -2.03 17.54
N PRO A 211 4.77 -0.84 17.05
CA PRO A 211 5.99 -0.71 16.26
C PRO A 211 7.23 -0.96 17.13
N PRO A 212 8.31 -1.57 16.57
CA PRO A 212 9.51 -1.88 17.35
C PRO A 212 10.31 -0.65 17.81
N PHE A 213 9.97 0.52 17.32
CA PHE A 213 10.55 1.81 17.74
C PHE A 213 9.40 2.77 18.05
N PRO A 214 8.83 2.74 19.28
CA PRO A 214 7.77 3.66 19.66
C PRO A 214 8.31 5.07 19.89
N GLY A 215 7.51 6.10 19.57
CA GLY A 215 7.89 7.49 19.81
C GLY A 215 6.80 8.48 19.46
N ASP A 216 6.76 9.59 20.17
CA ASP A 216 5.71 10.61 20.08
C ASP A 216 5.93 11.63 18.95
N SER A 217 7.11 11.62 18.34
CA SER A 217 7.45 12.53 17.23
C SER A 217 8.28 11.84 16.17
N SER A 218 8.21 12.33 14.92
CA SER A 218 9.04 11.82 13.84
C SER A 218 10.54 11.89 14.17
N ALA A 219 10.99 12.95 14.85
CA ALA A 219 12.39 13.11 15.24
C ALA A 219 12.82 12.05 16.27
N ALA A 220 11.97 11.76 17.28
CA ALA A 220 12.22 10.71 18.25
C ALA A 220 12.28 9.33 17.59
N LEU A 221 11.34 9.04 16.66
CA LEU A 221 11.34 7.79 15.89
C LEU A 221 12.61 7.62 15.06
N LEU A 222 13.01 8.66 14.32
CA LEU A 222 14.24 8.63 13.51
C LEU A 222 15.48 8.40 14.39
N TYR A 223 15.56 9.06 15.55
CA TYR A 223 16.65 8.86 16.49
C TYR A 223 16.70 7.42 17.01
N LYS A 224 15.56 6.88 17.46
CA LYS A 224 15.47 5.51 17.99
C LYS A 224 15.83 4.47 16.94
N VAL A 225 15.33 4.59 15.72
CA VAL A 225 15.68 3.67 14.64
C VAL A 225 17.18 3.60 14.42
N VAL A 226 17.90 4.72 14.53
CA VAL A 226 19.35 4.77 14.29
C VAL A 226 20.15 4.28 15.50
N HIS A 227 19.71 4.62 16.73
CA HIS A 227 20.56 4.51 17.93
C HIS A 227 20.07 3.51 19.00
N GLU A 228 18.77 3.19 19.04
CA GLU A 228 18.22 2.32 20.09
C GLU A 228 17.94 0.91 19.58
N GLU A 229 17.95 -0.07 20.49
CA GLU A 229 17.55 -1.45 20.19
C GLU A 229 16.04 -1.54 19.96
N PRO A 230 15.57 -2.47 19.10
CA PRO A 230 14.15 -2.65 18.83
C PRO A 230 13.41 -3.27 20.02
N GLU A 231 12.23 -2.73 20.31
CA GLU A 231 11.31 -3.31 21.27
C GLU A 231 10.51 -4.44 20.59
N LEU A 232 10.83 -5.70 20.92
CA LEU A 232 10.17 -6.88 20.32
C LEU A 232 9.06 -7.47 21.21
N GLY A 233 8.71 -6.79 22.31
CA GLY A 233 7.61 -7.17 23.19
C GLY A 233 7.62 -8.65 23.58
N HIS A 234 6.44 -9.28 23.46
CA HIS A 234 6.21 -10.69 23.79
C HIS A 234 6.54 -11.67 22.63
N LEU A 235 7.12 -11.18 21.53
CA LEU A 235 7.56 -12.04 20.44
C LEU A 235 8.62 -13.03 20.94
N THR A 236 8.44 -14.33 20.67
CA THR A 236 9.29 -15.41 21.19
C THR A 236 9.76 -16.38 20.10
N GLY A 237 10.71 -17.23 20.44
CA GLY A 237 11.19 -18.30 19.56
C GLY A 237 11.78 -17.77 18.26
N GLU A 238 11.64 -18.56 17.20
CA GLU A 238 12.22 -18.28 15.89
C GLU A 238 11.75 -16.95 15.28
N LEU A 239 10.48 -16.56 15.47
CA LEU A 239 9.98 -15.28 14.97
C LEU A 239 10.71 -14.09 15.61
N ARG A 240 11.04 -14.18 16.91
CA ARG A 240 11.84 -13.15 17.60
C ARG A 240 13.26 -13.07 17.03
N GLU A 241 13.89 -14.23 16.83
CA GLU A 241 15.26 -14.30 16.26
C GLU A 241 15.30 -13.73 14.84
N VAL A 242 14.31 -14.07 14.01
CA VAL A 242 14.17 -13.53 12.64
C VAL A 242 13.99 -12.03 12.68
N ALA A 243 13.05 -11.51 13.49
CA ALA A 243 12.81 -10.08 13.60
C ALA A 243 14.07 -9.33 14.09
N ALA A 244 14.74 -9.85 15.13
CA ALA A 244 15.96 -9.26 15.66
C ALA A 244 17.10 -9.22 14.63
N ALA A 245 17.31 -10.32 13.88
CA ALA A 245 18.33 -10.37 12.83
C ALA A 245 18.04 -9.36 11.70
N CYS A 246 16.78 -9.22 11.31
CA CYS A 246 16.37 -8.24 10.29
C CYS A 246 16.56 -6.79 10.77
N LEU A 247 16.36 -6.51 12.05
CA LEU A 247 16.46 -5.18 12.66
C LEU A 247 17.91 -4.81 13.09
N ALA A 248 18.90 -5.61 12.70
CA ALA A 248 20.31 -5.27 12.91
C ALA A 248 20.63 -3.89 12.31
N LYS A 249 21.36 -3.05 13.07
CA LYS A 249 21.74 -1.71 12.62
C LYS A 249 22.72 -1.77 11.45
N ASP A 250 23.66 -2.71 11.49
CA ASP A 250 24.53 -2.99 10.36
C ASP A 250 23.77 -3.75 9.27
N GLN A 251 23.64 -3.11 8.11
CA GLN A 251 22.96 -3.68 6.96
C GLN A 251 23.60 -4.98 6.45
N THR A 252 24.91 -5.18 6.67
CA THR A 252 25.65 -6.36 6.21
C THR A 252 25.35 -7.60 7.04
N GLY A 253 24.90 -7.42 8.27
CA GLY A 253 24.48 -8.51 9.17
C GLY A 253 23.06 -9.02 8.96
N ARG A 254 22.28 -8.37 8.10
CA ARG A 254 20.86 -8.75 7.87
C ARG A 254 20.80 -9.95 6.90
N PRO A 255 19.91 -10.93 7.15
CA PRO A 255 19.75 -12.11 6.29
C PRO A 255 19.15 -11.73 4.93
N ALA A 256 19.44 -12.51 3.89
CA ALA A 256 18.81 -12.33 2.59
C ALA A 256 17.33 -12.76 2.61
N PRO A 257 16.44 -12.12 1.80
CA PRO A 257 15.02 -12.50 1.76
C PRO A 257 14.78 -13.97 1.42
N ALA A 258 15.52 -14.54 0.50
CA ALA A 258 15.43 -15.97 0.17
C ALA A 258 15.79 -16.90 1.33
N GLU A 259 16.71 -16.49 2.21
CA GLU A 259 17.03 -17.21 3.45
C GLU A 259 15.89 -17.13 4.45
N LEU A 260 15.32 -15.92 4.63
CA LEU A 260 14.15 -15.70 5.49
C LEU A 260 12.96 -16.56 5.05
N ALA A 261 12.68 -16.62 3.74
CA ALA A 261 11.60 -17.43 3.18
C ALA A 261 11.81 -18.92 3.53
N ARG A 262 13.01 -19.47 3.30
CA ARG A 262 13.33 -20.88 3.64
C ARG A 262 13.25 -21.14 5.14
N ARG A 263 13.68 -20.18 5.96
CA ARG A 263 13.66 -20.33 7.42
C ARG A 263 12.22 -20.33 7.96
N LEU A 264 11.36 -19.43 7.48
CA LEU A 264 9.98 -19.33 7.92
C LEU A 264 9.07 -20.41 7.34
N ALA A 265 9.33 -20.84 6.09
CA ALA A 265 8.54 -21.82 5.38
C ALA A 265 9.43 -22.70 4.49
N PRO A 266 10.02 -23.77 5.03
CA PRO A 266 10.86 -24.68 4.23
C PRO A 266 10.14 -25.27 3.02
N ASP A 267 8.84 -25.49 3.11
CA ASP A 267 7.97 -26.03 2.05
C ASP A 267 7.27 -24.94 1.22
N GLY A 268 7.68 -23.67 1.38
CA GLY A 268 7.11 -22.50 0.71
C GLY A 268 5.90 -21.86 1.44
N ALA A 269 5.75 -20.55 1.27
CA ALA A 269 4.69 -19.77 1.91
C ALA A 269 3.28 -20.24 1.48
N ALA A 270 3.12 -20.65 0.22
CA ALA A 270 1.84 -21.13 -0.31
C ALA A 270 1.26 -22.29 0.49
N ARG A 271 2.11 -23.19 1.03
CA ARG A 271 1.65 -24.30 1.88
C ARG A 271 1.09 -23.81 3.22
N LEU A 272 1.72 -22.80 3.83
CA LEU A 272 1.22 -22.20 5.07
C LEU A 272 -0.12 -21.50 4.84
N VAL A 273 -0.26 -20.80 3.73
CA VAL A 273 -1.49 -20.11 3.34
C VAL A 273 -2.63 -21.10 3.08
N ALA A 274 -2.38 -22.18 2.31
CA ALA A 274 -3.37 -23.21 2.02
C ALA A 274 -3.89 -23.94 3.26
N GLY A 275 -3.12 -23.96 4.35
CA GLY A 275 -3.52 -24.51 5.63
C GLY A 275 -4.50 -23.65 6.45
N GLY A 276 -4.88 -22.48 5.93
CA GLY A 276 -5.72 -21.50 6.66
C GLY A 276 -4.86 -20.58 7.53
N TRP A 277 -4.41 -19.48 6.95
CA TRP A 277 -3.45 -18.59 7.61
C TRP A 277 -4.06 -17.43 8.36
N LEU A 278 -5.28 -16.99 7.99
CA LEU A 278 -5.96 -15.86 8.64
C LEU A 278 -6.88 -16.32 9.78
N PRO A 279 -6.95 -15.54 10.88
CA PRO A 279 -8.00 -15.69 11.88
C PRO A 279 -9.40 -15.54 11.27
N GLY A 280 -10.41 -16.25 11.84
CA GLY A 280 -11.78 -16.26 11.30
C GLY A 280 -12.39 -14.87 11.10
N ALA A 281 -12.16 -13.93 12.04
CA ALA A 281 -12.64 -12.54 11.90
C ALA A 281 -12.07 -11.83 10.67
N LEU A 282 -10.79 -12.06 10.33
CA LEU A 282 -10.17 -11.50 9.14
C LEU A 282 -10.66 -12.19 7.86
N VAL A 283 -10.90 -13.51 7.89
CA VAL A 283 -11.52 -14.24 6.77
C VAL A 283 -12.89 -13.63 6.44
N GLU A 284 -13.70 -13.36 7.47
CA GLU A 284 -15.00 -12.73 7.30
C GLU A 284 -14.89 -11.31 6.74
N GLN A 285 -13.94 -10.51 7.24
CA GLN A 285 -13.71 -9.14 6.76
C GLN A 285 -13.29 -9.12 5.28
N VAL A 286 -12.36 -10.01 4.88
CA VAL A 286 -11.92 -10.14 3.48
C VAL A 286 -13.09 -10.58 2.58
N SER A 287 -13.88 -11.56 3.03
CA SER A 287 -15.03 -12.05 2.28
C SER A 287 -16.08 -10.95 2.08
N ARG A 288 -16.38 -10.16 3.13
CA ARG A 288 -17.29 -9.01 3.01
C ARG A 288 -16.76 -7.94 2.05
N ALA A 289 -15.47 -7.67 2.09
CA ALA A 289 -14.85 -6.71 1.17
C ALA A 289 -14.95 -7.16 -0.30
N ALA A 290 -14.77 -8.45 -0.57
CA ALA A 290 -14.95 -9.05 -1.90
C ALA A 290 -16.40 -8.95 -2.39
N VAL A 291 -17.38 -9.28 -1.54
CA VAL A 291 -18.81 -9.13 -1.86
C VAL A 291 -19.18 -7.66 -2.13
N HIS A 292 -18.67 -6.75 -1.31
CA HIS A 292 -18.88 -5.31 -1.52
C HIS A 292 -18.36 -4.84 -2.89
N LEU A 293 -17.19 -5.34 -3.30
CA LEU A 293 -16.61 -5.03 -4.60
C LEU A 293 -17.51 -5.48 -5.75
N LEU A 294 -18.07 -6.70 -5.66
CA LEU A 294 -19.03 -7.24 -6.64
C LEU A 294 -20.32 -6.40 -6.70
N ASN A 295 -20.81 -5.94 -5.55
CA ASN A 295 -22.00 -5.09 -5.50
C ASN A 295 -21.77 -3.69 -6.12
N LEU A 296 -20.56 -3.13 -5.99
CA LEU A 296 -20.18 -1.90 -6.71
C LEU A 296 -20.23 -2.10 -8.23
N GLU A 297 -20.00 -3.33 -8.69
CA GLU A 297 -20.09 -3.69 -10.10
C GLU A 297 -21.53 -3.77 -10.58
N ALA A 298 -22.41 -4.42 -9.82
CA ALA A 298 -23.81 -4.61 -10.17
C ALA A 298 -24.59 -3.28 -10.24
N THR A 299 -24.28 -2.31 -9.39
CA THR A 299 -25.00 -1.03 -9.31
C THR A 299 -24.76 -0.12 -10.52
N GLN A 300 -23.74 -0.37 -11.34
CA GLN A 300 -23.33 0.49 -12.45
C GLN A 300 -23.74 -0.03 -13.85
N GLU A 301 -24.26 -1.26 -13.95
CA GLU A 301 -24.66 -1.91 -15.19
C GLU A 301 -26.17 -2.00 -15.39
N ALA A 302 -26.99 -1.27 -14.64
CA ALA A 302 -28.41 -1.23 -14.95
C ALA A 302 -28.62 -0.62 -16.35
N PRO A 303 -28.96 -1.40 -17.37
CA PRO A 303 -29.30 -0.85 -18.67
C PRO A 303 -30.55 0.01 -18.49
N SER A 304 -30.40 1.29 -18.76
CA SER A 304 -31.54 2.22 -18.81
C SER A 304 -32.33 1.98 -20.09
N GLY A 305 -33.11 0.88 -20.13
CA GLY A 305 -34.00 0.57 -21.21
C GLY A 305 -34.86 -0.66 -20.91
N PRO A 306 -36.10 -0.73 -21.41
CA PRO A 306 -36.90 -1.92 -21.25
C PRO A 306 -36.25 -3.10 -21.99
N VAL A 307 -35.99 -4.17 -21.25
CA VAL A 307 -35.53 -5.45 -21.84
C VAL A 307 -36.75 -6.07 -22.47
N GLU A 308 -36.83 -6.07 -23.81
CA GLU A 308 -37.85 -6.86 -24.51
C GLU A 308 -37.54 -8.36 -24.34
N PHE A 309 -38.32 -9.02 -23.53
CA PHE A 309 -38.33 -10.48 -23.50
C PHE A 309 -39.01 -10.98 -24.76
N SER A 310 -38.24 -11.45 -25.73
CA SER A 310 -38.79 -12.23 -26.86
C SER A 310 -39.35 -13.56 -26.32
N SER A 311 -40.66 -13.63 -26.18
CA SER A 311 -41.34 -14.91 -25.91
C SER A 311 -41.08 -15.86 -27.07
N PRO A 312 -40.65 -17.10 -26.83
CA PRO A 312 -40.53 -18.07 -27.92
C PRO A 312 -41.92 -18.35 -28.49
N ALA A 313 -42.09 -18.07 -29.78
CA ALA A 313 -43.33 -18.43 -30.51
C ALA A 313 -43.47 -19.96 -30.49
N LEU A 314 -44.49 -20.44 -29.80
CA LEU A 314 -44.94 -21.84 -29.90
C LEU A 314 -45.41 -22.08 -31.32
N GLY A 315 -44.73 -22.99 -32.03
CA GLY A 315 -45.00 -23.35 -33.40
C GLY A 315 -46.42 -23.83 -33.64
N GLY A 316 -47.10 -23.16 -34.55
CA GLY A 316 -48.35 -23.64 -35.16
C GLY A 316 -48.04 -24.32 -36.49
N ALA A 317 -48.65 -25.47 -36.70
CA ALA A 317 -48.52 -26.37 -37.83
C ALA A 317 -48.97 -25.79 -39.19
N PRO A 318 -48.56 -26.38 -40.30
CA PRO A 318 -48.71 -25.80 -41.64
C PRO A 318 -50.12 -26.02 -42.24
N GLY A 319 -50.70 -24.98 -42.79
CA GLY A 319 -51.91 -25.01 -43.60
C GLY A 319 -51.65 -24.43 -45.00
N THR A 320 -51.94 -25.25 -45.93
CA THR A 320 -51.86 -25.13 -47.37
C THR A 320 -52.69 -24.00 -47.99
N GLY A 321 -52.12 -23.30 -48.99
CA GLY A 321 -52.89 -23.02 -50.21
C GLY A 321 -53.19 -21.56 -50.55
N SER A 322 -52.61 -21.19 -51.67
CA SER A 322 -53.15 -20.47 -52.82
C SER A 322 -52.98 -18.98 -53.00
N GLN A 323 -52.41 -18.71 -54.11
CA GLN A 323 -52.15 -17.52 -54.91
C GLN A 323 -53.20 -16.42 -54.89
N ALA A 324 -52.78 -15.16 -54.96
CA ALA A 324 -53.03 -14.22 -56.03
C ALA A 324 -52.58 -12.81 -55.63
N GLU A 325 -51.68 -12.26 -56.44
CA GLU A 325 -51.41 -10.80 -56.66
C GLU A 325 -52.49 -10.28 -57.65
N PRO A 326 -52.54 -8.97 -58.02
CA PRO A 326 -51.99 -7.72 -57.41
C PRO A 326 -53.07 -6.58 -57.44
N ALA A 327 -52.66 -5.40 -56.95
CA ALA A 327 -52.88 -4.06 -57.50
C ALA A 327 -53.23 -2.99 -56.48
N ASP A 328 -52.32 -2.08 -56.37
CA ASP A 328 -52.41 -0.63 -56.66
C ASP A 328 -53.34 0.27 -55.83
N GLY A 329 -52.80 1.39 -55.39
CA GLY A 329 -53.59 2.61 -55.25
C GLY A 329 -53.65 3.27 -53.86
N GLY A 330 -52.77 4.23 -53.65
CA GLY A 330 -53.20 5.61 -53.43
C GLY A 330 -53.46 6.11 -52.03
N PHE A 331 -52.60 6.96 -51.60
CA PHE A 331 -52.77 8.28 -50.93
C PHE A 331 -53.83 8.50 -49.82
N VAL A 332 -53.39 9.17 -48.83
CA VAL A 332 -53.71 10.50 -48.19
C VAL A 332 -53.87 10.46 -46.69
N SER A 333 -53.24 11.49 -46.14
CA SER A 333 -53.29 12.03 -44.77
C SER A 333 -54.72 12.18 -44.20
N ALA A 334 -54.79 12.12 -42.90
CA ALA A 334 -55.39 13.22 -42.09
C ALA A 334 -55.26 13.02 -40.60
N SER A 335 -54.87 14.06 -39.95
CA SER A 335 -54.93 14.34 -38.53
C SER A 335 -56.38 14.29 -37.98
N ALA A 336 -56.50 13.94 -36.69
CA ALA A 336 -57.32 14.78 -35.79
C ALA A 336 -57.35 14.24 -34.36
N SER A 337 -57.20 15.16 -33.47
CA SER A 337 -57.40 15.13 -32.01
C SER A 337 -58.80 14.70 -31.60
N ALA A 338 -58.92 14.14 -30.38
CA ALA A 338 -59.85 14.70 -29.35
C ALA A 338 -59.92 13.80 -28.11
N SER A 339 -59.72 14.42 -27.03
CA SER A 339 -60.23 14.34 -25.66
C SER A 339 -61.52 13.51 -25.40
N GLY A 340 -61.55 12.89 -24.21
CA GLY A 340 -62.77 12.36 -23.63
C GLY A 340 -62.57 11.69 -22.28
N SER A 341 -62.91 12.43 -21.24
CA SER A 341 -63.10 11.93 -19.86
C SER A 341 -64.28 11.03 -19.74
N ALA A 342 -64.27 10.03 -18.89
CA ALA A 342 -65.41 9.63 -18.09
C ALA A 342 -65.06 8.66 -16.97
N SER A 343 -65.48 9.00 -15.79
CA SER A 343 -65.53 8.22 -14.54
C SER A 343 -66.50 7.08 -14.61
N ALA A 344 -66.22 5.96 -13.96
CA ALA A 344 -67.26 5.13 -13.33
C ALA A 344 -66.65 4.25 -12.23
N SER A 345 -67.25 4.38 -11.06
CA SER A 345 -67.06 3.61 -9.84
C SER A 345 -67.66 2.21 -9.98
N ALA A 346 -67.03 1.19 -9.38
CA ALA A 346 -67.70 0.05 -8.83
C ALA A 346 -66.84 -0.68 -7.79
N THR A 347 -67.44 -0.85 -6.66
CA THR A 347 -67.17 -1.57 -5.41
C THR A 347 -66.83 -3.04 -5.59
N GLY A 348 -65.99 -3.57 -4.71
CA GLY A 348 -65.80 -5.03 -4.51
C GLY A 348 -64.65 -5.37 -3.57
N GLU A 349 -64.96 -5.46 -2.31
CA GLU A 349 -64.57 -6.43 -1.27
C GLU A 349 -63.14 -6.96 -1.15
N ALA A 350 -62.57 -6.74 0.04
CA ALA A 350 -61.32 -7.29 0.55
C ALA A 350 -61.47 -8.75 1.07
N PRO A 351 -60.36 -9.48 1.24
CA PRO A 351 -60.02 -9.89 2.61
C PRO A 351 -58.57 -9.67 3.03
N ALA A 352 -58.49 -9.28 4.17
CA ALA A 352 -57.63 -9.30 5.37
C ALA A 352 -56.25 -9.97 5.35
N ALA A 353 -55.38 -9.26 6.08
CA ALA A 353 -54.27 -9.68 6.95
C ALA A 353 -52.87 -9.71 6.36
N ALA A 354 -52.15 -8.61 6.55
CA ALA A 354 -50.70 -8.61 6.69
C ALA A 354 -50.35 -7.80 7.91
N GLY A 355 -49.57 -8.40 8.82
CA GLY A 355 -49.19 -7.86 10.09
C GLY A 355 -48.35 -6.58 10.01
N GLU A 356 -48.76 -5.65 10.80
CA GLU A 356 -48.04 -4.39 11.11
C GLU A 356 -46.74 -4.70 11.85
N PHE A 357 -45.60 -4.42 11.25
CA PHE A 357 -44.36 -4.27 11.99
C PHE A 357 -44.33 -2.85 12.55
N GLY A 358 -44.48 -2.73 13.87
CA GLY A 358 -44.32 -1.50 14.60
C GLY A 358 -42.87 -1.00 14.57
N PRO A 359 -42.66 0.32 14.78
CA PRO A 359 -41.33 0.92 14.78
C PRO A 359 -40.47 0.39 15.92
N ALA A 360 -39.17 0.19 15.63
CA ALA A 360 -38.16 -0.26 16.57
C ALA A 360 -38.06 0.67 17.78
N PRO A 361 -37.85 0.17 19.01
CA PRO A 361 -37.69 1.00 20.20
C PRO A 361 -36.40 1.79 20.13
N LEU A 362 -36.50 3.10 20.37
CA LEU A 362 -35.39 4.01 20.58
C LEU A 362 -34.62 3.58 21.85
N MET A 363 -33.41 3.10 21.69
CA MET A 363 -32.50 2.85 22.82
C MET A 363 -32.02 4.21 23.35
N THR A 364 -32.40 4.52 24.56
CA THR A 364 -31.81 5.58 25.40
C THR A 364 -30.41 5.13 25.85
N PRO A 365 -29.40 5.99 25.80
CA PRO A 365 -28.07 5.65 26.32
C PRO A 365 -28.11 5.48 27.85
N PRO A 366 -27.32 4.56 28.44
CA PRO A 366 -27.29 4.36 29.87
C PRO A 366 -26.72 5.58 30.60
N GLY A 367 -27.45 6.01 31.60
CA GLY A 367 -27.08 7.13 32.46
C GLY A 367 -25.79 6.87 33.22
N THR A 368 -24.94 7.88 33.27
CA THR A 368 -23.74 7.96 34.08
C THR A 368 -24.09 7.77 35.59
N PRO A 369 -23.41 6.90 36.32
CA PRO A 369 -23.60 6.82 37.75
C PRO A 369 -23.00 8.04 38.47
N ALA A 370 -23.81 8.67 39.31
CA ALA A 370 -23.38 9.74 40.18
C ALA A 370 -22.37 9.22 41.22
N GLY A 371 -21.15 9.75 41.15
CA GLY A 371 -20.12 9.54 42.19
C GLY A 371 -20.36 10.42 43.39
N PRO A 372 -19.92 9.98 44.58
CA PRO A 372 -20.19 10.68 45.82
C PRO A 372 -19.36 11.97 45.99
N SER A 373 -20.04 13.01 46.45
CA SER A 373 -19.47 14.28 46.89
C SER A 373 -18.43 14.05 47.99
N GLY A 374 -17.18 14.42 47.78
CA GLY A 374 -16.09 14.37 48.75
C GLY A 374 -15.20 15.62 48.63
N ALA A 375 -15.37 16.49 49.59
CA ALA A 375 -14.49 17.50 50.15
C ALA A 375 -13.28 18.00 49.35
N ARG A 376 -13.32 19.25 48.94
CA ARG A 376 -12.17 20.07 48.54
C ARG A 376 -11.22 20.28 49.73
N PRO A 377 -9.91 20.10 49.56
CA PRO A 377 -8.94 20.69 50.49
C PRO A 377 -8.69 22.15 50.03
N VAL A 378 -8.82 23.04 51.00
CA VAL A 378 -8.50 24.46 50.95
C VAL A 378 -6.99 24.61 50.87
N MET A 379 -6.47 25.31 49.88
CA MET A 379 -5.11 25.80 49.85
C MET A 379 -5.00 27.11 50.64
N PRO A 380 -4.00 27.27 51.50
CA PRO A 380 -3.74 28.57 52.14
C PRO A 380 -2.96 29.48 51.20
N SER A 381 -3.46 30.70 51.08
CA SER A 381 -2.83 31.88 50.48
C SER A 381 -1.55 32.23 51.26
N ALA A 382 -0.42 32.36 50.60
CA ALA A 382 0.78 32.99 51.13
C ALA A 382 1.10 34.24 50.36
N ALA A 383 1.21 35.33 51.11
CA ALA A 383 1.59 36.68 50.70
C ALA A 383 3.12 36.81 50.45
N PRO A 384 3.58 37.92 49.79
CA PRO A 384 4.88 38.03 49.21
C PRO A 384 5.93 38.60 50.19
N GLY A 385 7.15 38.17 50.09
CA GLY A 385 8.24 38.84 50.83
C GLY A 385 9.58 38.16 50.69
N ALA A 386 10.55 39.00 50.24
CA ALA A 386 11.98 38.95 50.50
C ALA A 386 12.86 38.08 49.59
N GLN A 387 13.56 38.73 48.72
CA GLN A 387 14.85 38.29 48.17
C GLN A 387 15.93 38.25 49.25
N PRO A 388 16.87 37.33 49.17
CA PRO A 388 18.23 37.61 49.57
C PRO A 388 19.26 37.33 48.45
N GLY A 389 20.09 38.26 48.21
CA GLY A 389 21.51 38.43 48.04
C GLY A 389 22.30 37.35 47.31
N VAL A 390 22.91 37.75 46.20
CA VAL A 390 23.97 37.07 45.48
C VAL A 390 25.28 37.31 46.19
N PRO A 391 26.14 36.32 46.47
CA PRO A 391 27.55 36.56 46.68
C PRO A 391 28.29 36.31 45.36
N GLY A 392 29.04 37.36 44.94
CA GLY A 392 29.99 37.31 43.85
C GLY A 392 31.18 36.40 44.19
N VAL A 393 31.65 35.69 43.19
CA VAL A 393 32.95 35.07 43.19
C VAL A 393 33.68 35.55 41.93
N GLN A 394 34.86 36.08 42.21
CA GLN A 394 35.81 36.72 41.32
C GLN A 394 36.40 35.76 40.29
N SER A 395 36.64 36.35 39.15
CA SER A 395 37.48 35.97 38.05
C SER A 395 38.89 35.51 38.39
N GLY A 396 39.36 34.47 37.75
CA GLY A 396 40.77 34.13 37.63
C GLY A 396 41.03 33.38 36.33
N PHE A 397 41.40 34.07 35.27
CA PHE A 397 42.02 33.48 34.08
C PHE A 397 43.55 33.53 34.21
N PRO A 398 44.29 32.50 33.82
CA PRO A 398 45.67 32.68 33.36
C PRO A 398 45.76 32.47 31.85
N GLY A 399 46.57 33.33 31.25
CA GLY A 399 46.72 33.63 29.86
C GLY A 399 47.31 32.54 28.97
N VAL A 400 46.93 32.69 27.71
CA VAL A 400 47.48 32.03 26.54
C VAL A 400 48.56 32.91 25.92
N PRO A 401 49.73 32.38 25.51
CA PRO A 401 50.65 33.12 24.65
C PRO A 401 50.29 32.91 23.19
N GLY A 402 50.17 34.01 22.46
CA GLY A 402 49.91 34.07 21.04
C GLY A 402 51.07 33.59 20.17
N VAL A 403 50.72 33.06 19.00
CA VAL A 403 51.59 32.94 17.84
C VAL A 403 50.89 33.52 16.63
N ARG A 404 51.58 34.45 15.98
CA ARG A 404 51.16 35.19 14.77
C ARG A 404 51.35 34.36 13.49
N PRO A 405 50.69 34.76 12.37
CA PRO A 405 50.66 34.01 11.13
C PRO A 405 51.83 34.30 10.20
N GLY A 406 52.26 33.28 9.48
CA GLY A 406 53.20 33.40 8.36
C GLY A 406 52.70 32.65 7.15
N ALA A 407 52.59 33.34 6.01
CA ALA A 407 52.42 32.81 4.67
C ALA A 407 53.74 32.98 3.90
N PRO A 408 53.88 32.61 2.60
CA PRO A 408 53.70 31.30 1.94
C PRO A 408 55.00 30.85 1.25
N GLY A 409 55.13 29.63 0.86
CA GLY A 409 56.31 29.25 0.07
C GLY A 409 56.35 27.80 -0.42
N ALA A 410 56.29 27.64 -1.75
CA ALA A 410 56.97 26.68 -2.59
C ALA A 410 56.56 25.20 -2.57
N SER A 411 55.97 24.77 -3.69
CA SER A 411 56.12 23.40 -4.23
C SER A 411 57.58 23.05 -4.47
N PRO A 412 58.00 21.80 -4.29
CA PRO A 412 58.41 21.07 -5.48
C PRO A 412 58.17 19.53 -5.43
N GLY A 413 58.10 18.94 -6.63
CA GLY A 413 58.78 17.69 -6.92
C GLY A 413 57.89 16.48 -7.19
N ALA A 414 57.72 16.14 -8.44
CA ALA A 414 57.23 14.86 -8.94
C ALA A 414 58.23 13.71 -8.61
N PRO A 415 57.74 12.49 -8.39
CA PRO A 415 58.60 11.30 -8.34
C PRO A 415 58.70 10.60 -9.71
N PRO A 416 59.74 9.77 -9.91
CA PRO A 416 60.02 9.16 -11.20
C PRO A 416 59.27 7.87 -11.48
N SER A 417 59.03 7.65 -12.75
CA SER A 417 58.53 6.40 -13.37
C SER A 417 59.50 5.23 -13.15
N GLY A 418 58.94 4.06 -12.93
CA GLY A 418 59.70 2.83 -13.06
C GLY A 418 58.91 1.55 -12.77
N ALA A 419 58.89 0.72 -13.81
CA ALA A 419 58.69 -0.71 -13.84
C ALA A 419 57.28 -1.28 -14.07
N ARG A 420 57.09 -1.64 -15.33
CA ARG A 420 56.11 -2.59 -15.86
C ARG A 420 56.37 -4.00 -15.33
N SER A 421 55.34 -4.69 -14.86
CA SER A 421 55.35 -6.18 -14.83
C SER A 421 54.07 -6.67 -15.42
N ALA A 422 54.20 -7.31 -16.56
CA ALA A 422 53.13 -8.02 -17.27
C ALA A 422 52.90 -9.38 -16.57
N SER A 423 51.70 -9.65 -16.13
CA SER A 423 51.24 -10.99 -15.79
C SER A 423 50.28 -11.50 -16.85
N VAL A 424 50.78 -12.51 -17.54
CA VAL A 424 50.17 -13.30 -18.61
C VAL A 424 49.04 -14.15 -18.04
N TRP A 425 47.83 -13.90 -18.50
CA TRP A 425 46.70 -14.81 -18.27
C TRP A 425 46.74 -15.95 -19.29
N ARG A 426 47.08 -17.18 -18.82
CA ARG A 426 46.94 -18.43 -19.59
C ARG A 426 45.47 -18.85 -19.59
N ARG A 427 44.93 -19.06 -20.80
CA ARG A 427 43.66 -19.76 -21.06
C ARG A 427 43.82 -21.27 -20.83
N PRO A 428 42.83 -21.96 -20.22
CA PRO A 428 42.79 -23.41 -20.22
C PRO A 428 42.26 -23.98 -21.56
N PRO A 429 42.63 -25.21 -21.97
CA PRO A 429 42.36 -25.78 -23.28
C PRO A 429 40.92 -26.33 -23.40
N ARG A 430 40.34 -26.16 -24.59
CA ARG A 430 39.09 -26.77 -25.04
C ARG A 430 39.27 -28.30 -25.11
N ARG A 431 38.45 -29.08 -24.43
CA ARG A 431 38.31 -30.51 -24.66
C ARG A 431 37.46 -30.77 -25.89
N GLY A 432 38.03 -31.53 -26.79
CA GLY A 432 37.45 -31.96 -28.05
C GLY A 432 36.28 -32.92 -27.83
N ARG A 433 35.36 -32.79 -28.76
CA ARG A 433 34.22 -33.67 -28.98
C ARG A 433 34.73 -34.84 -29.86
N THR A 434 34.67 -36.06 -29.37
CA THR A 434 34.76 -37.28 -30.19
C THR A 434 33.39 -37.97 -30.12
N GLY A 435 32.79 -38.14 -31.28
CA GLY A 435 31.63 -39.00 -31.48
C GLY A 435 32.06 -40.41 -31.85
N ALA A 436 31.19 -41.36 -31.60
CA ALA A 436 30.95 -42.67 -32.16
C ALA A 436 29.80 -43.27 -31.35
N GLY A 437 28.68 -43.74 -31.84
CA GLY A 437 28.43 -44.57 -33.00
C GLY A 437 28.06 -45.94 -32.48
N GLY A 438 26.80 -46.34 -32.62
CA GLY A 438 26.41 -47.71 -32.83
C GLY A 438 25.89 -48.49 -31.61
N GLY A 439 24.68 -49.00 -31.75
CA GLY A 439 24.11 -50.14 -31.00
C GLY A 439 22.66 -49.89 -30.65
#